data_2fca0523e6b4c23e77ac3542f7c59528
#
_entry.id   2fca0523e6b4c23e77ac3542f7c59528
#
_cell.length_a   1.000
_cell.length_b   1.000
_cell.length_c   1.000
_cell.angle_alpha   90.00
_cell.angle_beta   90.00
_cell.angle_gamma   90.00
#
_symmetry.space_group_name_H-M   'P 1'
#
loop_
_entity.id
_entity.type
_entity.pdbx_description
1 polymer ?
#
loop_
_entity_poly.entity_id
_entity_poly.type
_entity_poly.pdbx_seq_one_letter_code
_entity_poly.pdbx_strand_id
1 'polypeptide(L)'
;MRHSWPAMPARAVSAGLAVALLLIFSLSACGGGGDGATLGPGPSTYNIAAGVSGLATHGMKANLIVSGSVTVGAVAVPLSGTGTYSLAAAVTGTFNGAAARAQVGSIYATVIAGGASSSYLRSVTDYYDPGIYALLGEASTGEYDVAQAPITFPTMVAPGSSGTLGTLSRYTDETLGVVLGTAQLSYVLTVPATAGAPATVEFTQKFYDTHQAVTATEVRDYSLTATNTMLLVSLTILKAPDTLTVTVK
;
A
#
# COMPACT_ATOMS: atom_id res chain seq x y z
N MET A 1 10.41 2.15 18.43
CA MET A 1 10.47 0.68 18.60
C MET A 1 10.65 0.07 17.23
N ARG A 2 11.56 -0.87 17.06
CA ARG A 2 11.72 -1.57 15.78
C ARG A 2 10.46 -2.39 15.56
N HIS A 3 9.81 -2.32 14.41
CA HIS A 3 8.84 -3.33 14.01
C HIS A 3 9.58 -4.67 14.01
N SER A 4 9.53 -5.35 15.14
CA SER A 4 10.09 -6.69 15.23
C SER A 4 9.09 -7.61 14.54
N TRP A 5 9.47 -8.12 13.37
CA TRP A 5 8.94 -9.39 12.92
C TRP A 5 9.04 -10.37 14.09
N PRO A 6 8.02 -11.18 14.35
CA PRO A 6 8.11 -12.16 15.42
C PRO A 6 9.39 -12.98 15.23
N ALA A 7 10.25 -13.02 16.26
CA ALA A 7 11.48 -13.80 16.24
C ALA A 7 11.10 -15.27 16.04
N MET A 8 11.42 -15.82 14.88
CA MET A 8 11.22 -17.24 14.61
C MET A 8 12.33 -18.03 15.30
N PRO A 9 12.02 -19.15 15.99
CA PRO A 9 13.04 -19.98 16.61
C PRO A 9 13.96 -20.56 15.52
N ALA A 10 15.25 -20.30 15.65
CA ALA A 10 16.30 -20.85 14.78
C ALA A 10 16.34 -22.38 14.91
N ARG A 11 15.74 -23.10 13.95
CA ARG A 11 16.03 -24.49 13.68
C ARG A 11 16.77 -24.60 12.36
N ALA A 12 17.91 -25.27 12.41
CA ALA A 12 18.84 -25.45 11.31
C ALA A 12 18.15 -26.03 10.07
N VAL A 13 18.26 -25.31 8.94
CA VAL A 13 17.92 -25.81 7.61
C VAL A 13 19.21 -26.03 6.85
N SER A 14 19.47 -27.26 6.48
CA SER A 14 20.61 -27.71 5.69
C SER A 14 20.53 -27.17 4.25
N ALA A 15 21.69 -26.80 3.71
CA ALA A 15 21.92 -26.19 2.41
C ALA A 15 21.42 -27.03 1.22
N GLY A 16 20.82 -26.34 0.23
CA GLY A 16 20.46 -26.92 -1.07
C GLY A 16 20.29 -25.90 -2.15
N LEU A 17 21.29 -25.75 -2.96
CA LEU A 17 21.37 -25.40 -4.39
C LEU A 17 20.61 -24.20 -4.97
N ALA A 18 21.39 -23.19 -5.38
CA ALA A 18 20.99 -22.06 -6.20
C ALA A 18 20.70 -22.48 -7.66
N VAL A 19 19.57 -22.03 -8.22
CA VAL A 19 19.35 -21.93 -9.67
C VAL A 19 18.76 -20.56 -9.98
N ALA A 20 19.58 -19.73 -10.64
CA ALA A 20 19.14 -18.46 -11.22
C ALA A 20 18.40 -18.76 -12.55
N LEU A 21 17.18 -18.28 -12.71
CA LEU A 21 16.45 -18.30 -13.97
C LEU A 21 16.10 -16.88 -14.39
N LEU A 22 16.87 -16.35 -15.35
CA LEU A 22 16.60 -15.12 -16.08
C LEU A 22 15.46 -15.38 -17.08
N LEU A 23 14.30 -14.76 -16.93
CA LEU A 23 13.24 -14.78 -17.93
C LEU A 23 13.16 -13.41 -18.60
N ILE A 24 13.65 -13.37 -19.84
CA ILE A 24 13.47 -12.26 -20.78
C ILE A 24 12.10 -12.45 -21.45
N PHE A 25 11.18 -11.53 -21.23
CA PHE A 25 9.93 -11.49 -22.00
C PHE A 25 10.12 -10.64 -23.25
N SER A 26 10.18 -11.30 -24.41
CA SER A 26 10.08 -10.68 -25.72
C SER A 26 8.61 -10.46 -26.08
N LEU A 27 8.21 -9.20 -26.30
CA LEU A 27 6.91 -8.84 -26.87
C LEU A 27 6.88 -9.24 -28.35
N SER A 28 6.09 -10.24 -28.69
CA SER A 28 5.71 -10.55 -30.07
C SER A 28 4.43 -9.79 -30.41
N ALA A 29 4.53 -8.76 -31.22
CA ALA A 29 3.39 -8.13 -31.87
C ALA A 29 2.87 -9.08 -32.97
N CYS A 30 1.67 -9.61 -32.81
CA CYS A 30 0.94 -10.32 -33.86
C CYS A 30 -0.25 -9.46 -34.29
N GLY A 31 -0.16 -8.90 -35.49
CA GLY A 31 -1.26 -8.21 -36.13
C GLY A 31 -2.32 -9.21 -36.63
N GLY A 32 -3.57 -9.00 -36.24
CA GLY A 32 -4.74 -9.68 -36.76
C GLY A 32 -5.89 -8.68 -36.91
N GLY A 33 -6.21 -8.29 -38.13
CA GLY A 33 -7.36 -7.44 -38.43
C GLY A 33 -8.66 -8.20 -38.14
N GLY A 34 -9.50 -7.62 -37.34
CA GLY A 34 -10.89 -8.02 -37.12
C GLY A 34 -11.69 -6.74 -36.92
N ASP A 35 -12.84 -6.64 -37.56
CA ASP A 35 -13.77 -5.49 -37.52
C ASP A 35 -14.05 -5.11 -36.07
N GLY A 36 -13.29 -4.12 -35.58
CA GLY A 36 -13.37 -3.64 -34.23
C GLY A 36 -14.58 -2.75 -34.04
N ALA A 37 -15.53 -3.17 -33.24
CA ALA A 37 -16.34 -2.23 -32.53
C ALA A 37 -15.38 -1.22 -31.90
N THR A 38 -15.45 0.05 -32.33
CA THR A 38 -14.68 1.14 -31.73
C THR A 38 -15.20 1.30 -30.31
N LEU A 39 -14.51 0.65 -29.37
CA LEU A 39 -14.71 0.87 -27.94
C LEU A 39 -14.43 2.36 -27.73
N GLY A 40 -15.44 3.10 -27.28
CA GLY A 40 -15.30 4.52 -27.01
C GLY A 40 -14.09 4.79 -26.13
N PRO A 41 -13.44 5.97 -26.28
CA PRO A 41 -12.30 6.32 -25.46
C PRO A 41 -12.69 6.24 -23.99
N GLY A 42 -11.83 5.63 -23.17
CA GLY A 42 -11.99 5.62 -21.73
C GLY A 42 -12.07 7.07 -21.17
N PRO A 43 -12.34 7.25 -19.87
CA PRO A 43 -12.37 8.59 -19.28
C PRO A 43 -11.09 9.35 -19.60
N SER A 44 -11.23 10.61 -19.99
CA SER A 44 -10.07 11.49 -20.25
C SER A 44 -9.36 11.89 -18.96
N THR A 45 -10.03 11.78 -17.81
CA THR A 45 -9.51 12.09 -16.48
C THR A 45 -10.13 11.18 -15.43
N TYR A 46 -9.41 10.98 -14.34
CA TYR A 46 -9.83 10.22 -13.15
C TYR A 46 -9.81 11.13 -11.93
N ASN A 47 -10.71 10.89 -10.99
CA ASN A 47 -10.79 11.63 -9.74
C ASN A 47 -10.32 10.75 -8.57
N ILE A 48 -9.02 10.82 -8.25
CA ILE A 48 -8.42 10.07 -7.14
C ILE A 48 -8.99 10.54 -5.80
N ALA A 49 -9.19 11.84 -5.62
CA ALA A 49 -9.76 12.40 -4.38
C ALA A 49 -11.16 11.84 -4.09
N ALA A 50 -12.02 11.72 -5.11
CA ALA A 50 -13.35 11.12 -4.94
C ALA A 50 -13.25 9.62 -4.60
N GLY A 51 -12.30 8.90 -5.20
CA GLY A 51 -12.03 7.51 -4.87
C GLY A 51 -11.61 7.31 -3.42
N VAL A 52 -10.66 8.12 -2.92
CA VAL A 52 -10.21 8.11 -1.52
C VAL A 52 -11.34 8.49 -0.57
N SER A 53 -12.10 9.55 -0.87
CA SER A 53 -13.26 9.97 -0.06
C SER A 53 -14.34 8.88 -0.02
N GLY A 54 -14.61 8.21 -1.15
CA GLY A 54 -15.54 7.09 -1.22
C GLY A 54 -15.07 5.91 -0.36
N LEU A 55 -13.79 5.55 -0.45
CA LEU A 55 -13.19 4.49 0.36
C LEU A 55 -13.22 4.85 1.85
N ALA A 56 -12.92 6.10 2.22
CA ALA A 56 -13.01 6.57 3.59
C ALA A 56 -14.44 6.55 4.13
N THR A 57 -15.43 6.88 3.29
CA THR A 57 -16.84 6.94 3.70
C THR A 57 -17.45 5.54 3.90
N HIS A 58 -17.12 4.58 3.03
CA HIS A 58 -17.78 3.27 3.01
C HIS A 58 -16.93 2.16 3.63
N GLY A 59 -15.60 2.34 3.68
CA GLY A 59 -14.69 1.27 4.05
C GLY A 59 -14.66 0.15 3.02
N MET A 60 -13.95 -0.94 3.33
CA MET A 60 -13.96 -2.18 2.54
C MET A 60 -13.52 -3.38 3.37
N LYS A 61 -13.86 -4.59 2.89
CA LYS A 61 -13.34 -5.86 3.41
C LYS A 61 -12.94 -6.75 2.25
N ALA A 62 -11.84 -7.49 2.41
CA ALA A 62 -11.36 -8.41 1.39
C ALA A 62 -10.64 -9.61 2.01
N ASN A 63 -10.70 -10.75 1.34
CA ASN A 63 -9.82 -11.88 1.62
C ASN A 63 -8.48 -11.65 0.94
N LEU A 64 -7.41 -12.12 1.58
CA LEU A 64 -6.04 -11.88 1.14
C LEU A 64 -5.30 -13.19 0.86
N ILE A 65 -4.44 -13.14 -0.14
CA ILE A 65 -3.33 -14.08 -0.33
C ILE A 65 -2.06 -13.34 0.07
N VAL A 66 -1.21 -13.99 0.86
CA VAL A 66 0.08 -13.46 1.30
C VAL A 66 1.18 -14.20 0.59
N SER A 67 2.16 -13.47 0.07
CA SER A 67 3.37 -14.00 -0.54
C SER A 67 4.56 -13.08 -0.21
N GLY A 68 5.77 -13.55 -0.46
CA GLY A 68 6.97 -12.75 -0.24
C GLY A 68 8.15 -13.57 0.21
N SER A 69 9.09 -12.93 0.89
CA SER A 69 10.25 -13.58 1.48
C SER A 69 10.71 -12.87 2.75
N VAL A 70 11.24 -13.61 3.70
CA VAL A 70 11.96 -13.09 4.87
C VAL A 70 13.35 -13.66 4.89
N THR A 71 14.31 -12.89 5.40
CA THR A 71 15.69 -13.34 5.55
C THR A 71 15.90 -13.89 6.96
N VAL A 72 16.30 -15.15 7.03
CA VAL A 72 16.68 -15.84 8.28
C VAL A 72 18.18 -16.14 8.22
N GLY A 73 18.96 -15.39 9.00
CA GLY A 73 20.41 -15.40 8.85
C GLY A 73 20.83 -14.78 7.50
N ALA A 74 21.42 -15.58 6.60
CA ALA A 74 21.79 -15.16 5.24
C ALA A 74 20.91 -15.80 4.14
N VAL A 75 19.81 -16.48 4.52
CA VAL A 75 18.97 -17.23 3.59
C VAL A 75 17.61 -16.59 3.44
N ALA A 76 17.18 -16.30 2.20
CA ALA A 76 15.82 -15.87 1.90
C ALA A 76 14.88 -17.08 2.00
N VAL A 77 13.87 -16.97 2.88
CA VAL A 77 12.84 -17.99 3.09
C VAL A 77 11.53 -17.48 2.50
N PRO A 78 10.91 -18.22 1.57
CA PRO A 78 9.64 -17.80 0.98
C PRO A 78 8.54 -17.76 2.04
N LEU A 79 7.69 -16.72 1.93
CA LEU A 79 6.47 -16.54 2.68
C LEU A 79 5.26 -16.94 1.84
N SER A 80 4.30 -17.58 2.47
CA SER A 80 2.96 -17.79 1.91
C SER A 80 1.92 -17.69 3.01
N GLY A 81 0.66 -17.43 2.65
CA GLY A 81 -0.39 -17.37 3.64
C GLY A 81 -1.72 -16.87 3.11
N THR A 82 -2.66 -16.74 4.02
CA THR A 82 -3.99 -16.17 3.75
C THR A 82 -4.41 -15.28 4.90
N GLY A 83 -5.32 -14.35 4.62
CA GLY A 83 -5.78 -13.42 5.65
C GLY A 83 -7.01 -12.64 5.24
N THR A 84 -7.25 -11.56 5.97
CA THR A 84 -8.33 -10.59 5.70
C THR A 84 -7.78 -9.17 5.80
N TYR A 85 -8.26 -8.31 4.92
CA TYR A 85 -8.14 -6.87 5.02
C TYR A 85 -9.48 -6.29 5.45
N SER A 86 -9.45 -5.37 6.39
CA SER A 86 -10.64 -4.61 6.80
C SER A 86 -10.27 -3.14 6.91
N LEU A 87 -10.97 -2.30 6.18
CA LEU A 87 -10.91 -0.85 6.28
C LEU A 87 -12.28 -0.40 6.75
N ALA A 88 -12.37 0.16 7.95
CA ALA A 88 -13.63 0.65 8.50
C ALA A 88 -14.06 1.94 7.76
N ALA A 89 -15.34 2.28 7.81
CA ALA A 89 -15.77 3.63 7.45
C ALA A 89 -15.17 4.63 8.43
N ALA A 90 -14.74 5.80 7.92
CA ALA A 90 -14.16 6.84 8.75
C ALA A 90 -15.20 7.43 9.71
N VAL A 91 -14.83 7.60 10.95
CA VAL A 91 -15.66 8.19 12.01
C VAL A 91 -15.12 9.55 12.42
N THR A 92 -15.96 10.37 13.04
CA THR A 92 -15.51 11.64 13.63
C THR A 92 -14.52 11.36 14.78
N GLY A 93 -13.43 12.10 14.78
CA GLY A 93 -12.36 12.00 15.76
C GLY A 93 -11.58 13.31 15.87
N THR A 94 -10.42 13.23 16.49
CA THR A 94 -9.46 14.35 16.58
C THR A 94 -8.08 13.88 16.21
N PHE A 95 -7.30 14.75 15.61
CA PHE A 95 -5.87 14.55 15.32
C PHE A 95 -5.10 15.81 15.70
N ASN A 96 -4.09 15.70 16.55
CA ASN A 96 -3.35 16.84 17.11
C ASN A 96 -4.26 17.95 17.68
N GLY A 97 -5.34 17.56 18.37
CA GLY A 97 -6.30 18.49 18.97
C GLY A 97 -7.29 19.16 18.00
N ALA A 98 -7.17 18.91 16.70
CA ALA A 98 -8.09 19.41 15.68
C ALA A 98 -9.14 18.35 15.27
N ALA A 99 -10.31 18.79 14.78
CA ALA A 99 -11.32 17.88 14.25
C ALA A 99 -10.76 17.09 13.03
N ALA A 100 -11.03 15.80 13.00
CA ALA A 100 -10.59 14.89 11.93
C ALA A 100 -11.63 13.81 11.66
N ARG A 101 -11.47 13.09 10.54
CA ARG A 101 -12.08 11.79 10.27
C ARG A 101 -11.02 10.71 10.47
N ALA A 102 -11.26 9.78 11.40
CA ALA A 102 -10.38 8.67 11.70
C ALA A 102 -10.86 7.39 11.00
N GLN A 103 -10.03 6.78 10.18
CA GLN A 103 -10.31 5.54 9.46
C GLN A 103 -9.32 4.45 9.89
N VAL A 104 -9.84 3.36 10.45
CA VAL A 104 -9.00 2.23 10.88
C VAL A 104 -8.92 1.19 9.79
N GLY A 105 -7.70 0.91 9.33
CA GLY A 105 -7.34 -0.20 8.46
C GLY A 105 -6.65 -1.31 9.25
N SER A 106 -6.96 -2.57 8.99
CA SER A 106 -6.28 -3.71 9.61
C SER A 106 -6.05 -4.85 8.62
N ILE A 107 -4.90 -5.51 8.76
CA ILE A 107 -4.56 -6.76 8.11
C ILE A 107 -4.39 -7.80 9.20
N TYR A 108 -5.14 -8.89 9.08
CA TYR A 108 -4.92 -10.09 9.87
C TYR A 108 -4.61 -11.25 8.92
N ALA A 109 -3.46 -11.89 9.09
CA ALA A 109 -3.05 -12.98 8.24
C ALA A 109 -2.36 -14.11 9.03
N THR A 110 -2.53 -15.34 8.55
CA THR A 110 -1.68 -16.47 8.92
C THR A 110 -0.61 -16.62 7.86
N VAL A 111 0.65 -16.54 8.27
CA VAL A 111 1.81 -16.56 7.39
C VAL A 111 2.66 -17.79 7.69
N ILE A 112 3.12 -18.47 6.65
CA ILE A 112 3.96 -19.67 6.72
C ILE A 112 5.32 -19.32 6.13
N ALA A 113 6.39 -19.58 6.88
CA ALA A 113 7.78 -19.45 6.45
C ALA A 113 8.58 -20.67 6.89
N GLY A 114 9.27 -21.35 5.96
CA GLY A 114 10.08 -22.52 6.30
C GLY A 114 9.31 -23.63 7.03
N GLY A 115 8.01 -23.77 6.79
CA GLY A 115 7.13 -24.72 7.46
C GLY A 115 6.59 -24.27 8.84
N ALA A 116 7.05 -23.15 9.38
CA ALA A 116 6.51 -22.58 10.61
C ALA A 116 5.38 -21.60 10.30
N SER A 117 4.28 -21.69 11.07
CA SER A 117 3.13 -20.78 10.95
C SER A 117 3.16 -19.71 12.02
N SER A 118 2.85 -18.47 11.68
CA SER A 118 2.71 -17.35 12.60
C SER A 118 1.54 -16.46 12.19
N SER A 119 0.99 -15.72 13.16
CA SER A 119 -0.03 -14.70 12.89
C SER A 119 0.65 -13.35 12.63
N TYR A 120 0.17 -12.63 11.63
CA TYR A 120 0.53 -11.25 11.34
C TYR A 120 -0.68 -10.37 11.56
N LEU A 121 -0.53 -9.36 12.39
CA LEU A 121 -1.54 -8.34 12.61
C LEU A 121 -0.89 -6.96 12.44
N ARG A 122 -1.47 -6.14 11.57
CA ARG A 122 -1.15 -4.73 11.43
C ARG A 122 -2.42 -3.91 11.48
N SER A 123 -2.41 -2.84 12.26
CA SER A 123 -3.48 -1.85 12.26
C SER A 123 -2.90 -0.47 12.09
N VAL A 124 -3.52 0.33 11.23
CA VAL A 124 -3.16 1.73 10.97
C VAL A 124 -4.45 2.54 11.05
N THR A 125 -4.36 3.71 11.66
CA THR A 125 -5.45 4.71 11.64
C THR A 125 -4.99 5.87 10.79
N ASP A 126 -5.69 6.11 9.68
CA ASP A 126 -5.51 7.28 8.83
C ASP A 126 -6.42 8.40 9.33
N TYR A 127 -5.90 9.63 9.41
CA TYR A 127 -6.65 10.81 9.81
C TYR A 127 -6.79 11.76 8.65
N TYR A 128 -8.04 12.11 8.35
CA TYR A 128 -8.39 12.99 7.23
C TYR A 128 -9.04 14.27 7.71
N ASP A 129 -8.86 15.35 6.93
CA ASP A 129 -9.66 16.56 7.04
C ASP A 129 -11.14 16.24 6.89
N PRO A 130 -12.04 16.74 7.76
CA PRO A 130 -13.44 16.36 7.74
C PRO A 130 -14.22 16.88 6.52
N GLY A 131 -13.71 17.89 5.82
CA GLY A 131 -14.37 18.52 4.67
C GLY A 131 -13.91 18.00 3.31
N ILE A 132 -12.59 17.89 3.13
CA ILE A 132 -11.99 17.58 1.83
C ILE A 132 -11.25 16.24 1.76
N TYR A 133 -11.22 15.49 2.87
CA TYR A 133 -10.52 14.21 2.98
C TYR A 133 -9.03 14.28 2.61
N ALA A 134 -8.38 15.44 2.84
CA ALA A 134 -6.91 15.50 2.80
C ALA A 134 -6.32 14.69 3.95
N LEU A 135 -5.26 13.93 3.71
CA LEU A 135 -4.59 13.16 4.76
C LEU A 135 -3.84 14.12 5.69
N LEU A 136 -4.15 14.06 6.98
CA LEU A 136 -3.53 14.85 8.05
C LEU A 136 -2.39 14.08 8.72
N GLY A 137 -2.48 12.75 8.73
CA GLY A 137 -1.48 11.87 9.32
C GLY A 137 -1.97 10.45 9.51
N GLU A 138 -1.11 9.62 10.07
CA GLU A 138 -1.34 8.20 10.31
C GLU A 138 -0.87 7.84 11.72
N ALA A 139 -1.52 6.87 12.35
CA ALA A 139 -1.06 6.29 13.62
C ALA A 139 -1.08 4.77 13.57
N SER A 140 -0.04 4.14 14.08
CA SER A 140 0.06 2.71 14.27
C SER A 140 0.81 2.38 15.56
N THR A 141 0.97 1.11 15.88
CA THR A 141 1.72 0.74 17.09
C THR A 141 3.19 1.20 17.01
N GLY A 142 3.54 2.18 17.84
CA GLY A 142 4.90 2.73 17.93
C GLY A 142 5.29 3.70 16.81
N GLU A 143 4.33 4.19 16.03
CA GLU A 143 4.52 5.21 15.01
C GLU A 143 3.34 6.17 14.99
N TYR A 144 3.65 7.46 14.86
CA TYR A 144 2.70 8.55 14.74
C TYR A 144 3.22 9.53 13.70
N ASP A 145 2.59 9.57 12.55
CA ASP A 145 3.05 10.30 11.39
C ASP A 145 2.15 11.52 11.16
N VAL A 146 2.75 12.70 11.03
CA VAL A 146 2.04 13.97 10.89
C VAL A 146 2.37 14.59 9.53
N ALA A 147 1.37 14.90 8.74
CA ALA A 147 1.57 15.59 7.46
C ALA A 147 2.17 16.99 7.70
N GLN A 148 3.25 17.33 6.98
CA GLN A 148 3.87 18.66 7.06
C GLN A 148 2.94 19.77 6.54
N ALA A 149 2.03 19.39 5.64
CA ALA A 149 0.85 20.14 5.21
C ALA A 149 -0.24 19.13 4.87
N PRO A 150 -1.55 19.45 4.97
CA PRO A 150 -2.61 18.52 4.58
C PRO A 150 -2.38 17.96 3.17
N ILE A 151 -2.26 16.65 3.03
CA ILE A 151 -1.95 15.98 1.77
C ILE A 151 -3.24 15.81 0.98
N THR A 152 -3.43 16.62 -0.05
CA THR A 152 -4.60 16.57 -0.93
C THR A 152 -4.40 15.57 -2.06
N PHE A 153 -5.46 14.83 -2.38
CA PHE A 153 -5.46 13.92 -3.53
C PHE A 153 -5.96 14.64 -4.79
N PRO A 154 -5.40 14.37 -5.97
CA PRO A 154 -5.77 15.07 -7.19
C PRO A 154 -7.16 14.69 -7.68
N THR A 155 -7.89 15.68 -8.24
CA THR A 155 -9.29 15.54 -8.71
C THR A 155 -9.44 15.30 -10.19
N MET A 156 -8.46 15.70 -10.99
CA MET A 156 -8.47 15.51 -12.45
C MET A 156 -7.10 15.02 -12.93
N VAL A 157 -6.97 13.71 -13.01
CA VAL A 157 -5.70 13.06 -13.35
C VAL A 157 -5.81 12.42 -14.72
N ALA A 158 -4.94 12.83 -15.64
CA ALA A 158 -4.86 12.21 -16.96
C ALA A 158 -4.23 10.80 -16.89
N PRO A 159 -4.58 9.88 -17.78
CA PRO A 159 -3.91 8.59 -17.93
C PRO A 159 -2.39 8.72 -18.01
N GLY A 160 -1.67 7.88 -17.26
CA GLY A 160 -0.20 7.88 -17.24
C GLY A 160 0.43 8.96 -16.34
N SER A 161 -0.38 9.75 -15.63
CA SER A 161 0.13 10.76 -14.68
C SER A 161 0.73 10.15 -13.43
N SER A 162 1.70 10.86 -12.88
CA SER A 162 2.30 10.57 -11.57
C SER A 162 2.66 11.86 -10.86
N GLY A 163 2.86 11.78 -9.54
CA GLY A 163 3.26 12.95 -8.77
C GLY A 163 3.53 12.64 -7.30
N THR A 164 4.25 13.56 -6.65
CA THR A 164 4.40 13.57 -5.19
C THR A 164 3.17 14.24 -4.59
N LEU A 165 2.57 13.58 -3.57
CA LEU A 165 1.40 14.09 -2.85
C LEU A 165 1.82 14.94 -1.64
N GLY A 166 2.82 14.48 -0.88
CA GLY A 166 3.29 15.19 0.29
C GLY A 166 4.28 14.39 1.14
N THR A 167 4.63 14.96 2.28
CA THR A 167 5.57 14.39 3.24
C THR A 167 4.96 14.37 4.63
N LEU A 168 5.18 13.27 5.34
CA LEU A 168 4.84 13.08 6.75
C LEU A 168 6.12 13.16 7.58
N SER A 169 6.09 13.84 8.71
CA SER A 169 7.11 13.75 9.77
C SER A 169 6.72 12.61 10.69
N ARG A 170 7.67 11.72 11.00
CA ARG A 170 7.43 10.47 11.72
C ARG A 170 7.96 10.53 13.13
N TYR A 171 7.17 10.09 14.09
CA TYR A 171 7.44 10.09 15.52
C TYR A 171 7.13 8.73 16.13
N THR A 172 7.60 8.47 17.34
CA THR A 172 7.29 7.24 18.08
C THR A 172 5.85 7.21 18.60
N ASP A 173 5.28 8.38 18.90
CA ASP A 173 3.96 8.54 19.50
C ASP A 173 3.42 9.96 19.31
N GLU A 174 2.20 10.20 19.78
CA GLU A 174 1.47 11.48 19.68
C GLU A 174 2.09 12.64 20.47
N THR A 175 3.07 12.39 21.35
CA THR A 175 3.76 13.46 22.09
C THR A 175 4.76 14.20 21.21
N LEU A 176 5.09 13.65 20.04
CA LEU A 176 6.05 14.18 19.06
C LEU A 176 7.47 14.36 19.62
N GLY A 177 7.78 13.68 20.73
CA GLY A 177 9.03 13.86 21.45
C GLY A 177 10.24 13.19 20.79
N VAL A 178 10.03 12.08 20.06
CA VAL A 178 11.11 11.32 19.42
C VAL A 178 10.85 11.18 17.92
N VAL A 179 11.74 11.79 17.12
CA VAL A 179 11.67 11.74 15.65
C VAL A 179 12.21 10.42 15.14
N LEU A 180 11.46 9.73 14.28
CA LEU A 180 11.86 8.53 13.55
C LEU A 180 12.42 8.84 12.15
N GLY A 181 12.06 10.00 11.59
CA GLY A 181 12.43 10.43 10.24
C GLY A 181 11.24 11.02 9.47
N THR A 182 11.14 10.69 8.20
CA THR A 182 10.05 11.18 7.33
C THR A 182 9.46 10.05 6.48
N ALA A 183 8.26 10.27 5.94
CA ALA A 183 7.69 9.43 4.89
C ALA A 183 7.21 10.32 3.74
N GLN A 184 7.53 9.94 2.50
CA GLN A 184 7.07 10.63 1.29
C GLN A 184 6.00 9.81 0.61
N LEU A 185 4.86 10.43 0.33
CA LEU A 185 3.74 9.84 -0.39
C LEU A 185 3.71 10.34 -1.84
N SER A 186 3.60 9.40 -2.79
CA SER A 186 3.47 9.66 -4.22
C SER A 186 2.41 8.77 -4.85
N TYR A 187 2.01 9.08 -6.09
CA TYR A 187 1.08 8.25 -6.85
C TYR A 187 1.52 8.07 -8.30
N VAL A 188 1.05 6.98 -8.91
CA VAL A 188 1.08 6.72 -10.35
C VAL A 188 -0.31 6.23 -10.78
N LEU A 189 -0.86 6.80 -11.86
CA LEU A 189 -2.11 6.34 -12.47
C LEU A 189 -1.81 5.59 -13.76
N THR A 190 -2.11 4.30 -13.80
CA THR A 190 -2.00 3.44 -14.98
C THR A 190 -3.38 3.07 -15.50
N VAL A 191 -3.60 3.26 -16.80
CA VAL A 191 -4.87 2.93 -17.46
C VAL A 191 -4.63 1.74 -18.38
N PRO A 192 -5.42 0.66 -18.26
CA PRO A 192 -5.29 -0.51 -19.12
C PRO A 192 -5.70 -0.20 -20.56
N ALA A 193 -5.13 -0.94 -21.51
CA ALA A 193 -5.47 -0.81 -22.93
C ALA A 193 -6.93 -1.23 -23.23
N THR A 194 -7.55 -2.04 -22.37
CA THR A 194 -8.94 -2.52 -22.53
C THR A 194 -9.91 -1.42 -22.10
N ALA A 195 -10.72 -0.94 -23.01
CA ALA A 195 -11.75 0.05 -22.72
C ALA A 195 -12.75 -0.47 -21.68
N GLY A 196 -13.12 0.40 -20.73
CA GLY A 196 -14.04 0.06 -19.64
C GLY A 196 -13.42 -0.70 -18.46
N ALA A 197 -12.18 -1.17 -18.58
CA ALA A 197 -11.47 -1.73 -17.42
C ALA A 197 -11.09 -0.60 -16.43
N PRO A 198 -11.10 -0.86 -15.11
CA PRO A 198 -10.70 0.14 -14.13
C PRO A 198 -9.23 0.50 -14.28
N ALA A 199 -8.90 1.76 -14.02
CA ALA A 199 -7.52 2.20 -13.88
C ALA A 199 -6.89 1.63 -12.61
N THR A 200 -5.56 1.58 -12.57
CA THR A 200 -4.80 1.29 -11.34
C THR A 200 -4.21 2.58 -10.80
N VAL A 201 -4.48 2.89 -9.54
CA VAL A 201 -3.79 3.93 -8.79
C VAL A 201 -2.81 3.24 -7.85
N GLU A 202 -1.53 3.42 -8.08
CA GLU A 202 -0.47 3.01 -7.18
C GLU A 202 -0.15 4.19 -6.24
N PHE A 203 -0.28 3.99 -4.94
CA PHE A 203 0.31 4.88 -3.94
C PHE A 203 1.58 4.26 -3.40
N THR A 204 2.68 5.02 -3.47
CA THR A 204 3.96 4.63 -2.89
C THR A 204 4.29 5.52 -1.71
N GLN A 205 4.53 4.91 -0.54
CA GLN A 205 5.01 5.58 0.67
C GLN A 205 6.43 5.11 0.97
N LYS A 206 7.42 6.02 0.85
CA LYS A 206 8.83 5.75 1.15
C LYS A 206 9.17 6.30 2.53
N PHE A 207 9.67 5.43 3.39
CA PHE A 207 10.07 5.75 4.75
C PHE A 207 11.57 6.01 4.83
N TYR A 208 11.93 7.13 5.42
CA TYR A 208 13.32 7.56 5.61
C TYR A 208 13.62 7.66 7.10
N ASP A 209 14.83 7.31 7.52
CA ASP A 209 15.33 7.59 8.85
C ASP A 209 15.77 9.05 9.00
N THR A 210 16.29 9.41 10.17
CA THR A 210 16.82 10.75 10.46
C THR A 210 18.06 11.13 9.64
N HIS A 211 18.71 10.17 8.98
CA HIS A 211 19.85 10.36 8.07
C HIS A 211 19.44 10.37 6.60
N GLN A 212 18.13 10.39 6.31
CA GLN A 212 17.55 10.34 4.97
C GLN A 212 17.84 9.04 4.20
N ALA A 213 18.18 7.94 4.90
CA ALA A 213 18.28 6.64 4.29
C ALA A 213 16.89 5.97 4.21
N VAL A 214 16.58 5.33 3.07
CA VAL A 214 15.33 4.59 2.90
C VAL A 214 15.35 3.35 3.79
N THR A 215 14.40 3.24 4.71
CA THR A 215 14.26 2.12 5.65
C THR A 215 13.18 1.13 5.25
N ALA A 216 12.15 1.60 4.54
CA ALA A 216 11.08 0.77 3.99
C ALA A 216 10.38 1.49 2.83
N THR A 217 9.66 0.72 2.02
CA THR A 217 8.73 1.25 1.02
C THR A 217 7.44 0.45 1.11
N GLU A 218 6.32 1.13 1.15
CA GLU A 218 4.99 0.54 1.05
C GLU A 218 4.36 0.96 -0.27
N VAL A 219 3.86 -0.02 -1.03
CA VAL A 219 3.16 0.20 -2.30
C VAL A 219 1.76 -0.36 -2.17
N ARG A 220 0.75 0.47 -2.41
CA ARG A 220 -0.66 0.09 -2.38
C ARG A 220 -1.26 0.31 -3.76
N ASP A 221 -1.71 -0.77 -4.40
CA ASP A 221 -2.42 -0.70 -5.67
C ASP A 221 -3.92 -0.71 -5.43
N TYR A 222 -4.61 0.23 -6.04
CA TYR A 222 -6.06 0.30 -6.04
C TYR A 222 -6.60 0.26 -7.46
N SER A 223 -7.70 -0.47 -7.67
CA SER A 223 -8.51 -0.29 -8.87
C SER A 223 -9.37 0.96 -8.69
N LEU A 224 -9.43 1.82 -9.73
CA LEU A 224 -10.27 3.03 -9.76
C LEU A 224 -11.17 2.98 -10.99
N THR A 225 -12.48 2.88 -10.76
CA THR A 225 -13.48 2.88 -11.85
C THR A 225 -13.74 4.28 -12.38
N ALA A 226 -14.39 4.37 -13.55
CA ALA A 226 -14.87 5.65 -14.11
C ALA A 226 -15.90 6.35 -13.21
N THR A 227 -16.55 5.63 -12.30
CA THR A 227 -17.49 6.16 -11.31
C THR A 227 -16.84 6.50 -9.97
N ASN A 228 -15.49 6.52 -9.93
CA ASN A 228 -14.66 6.82 -8.77
C ASN A 228 -14.78 5.79 -7.62
N THR A 229 -15.22 4.57 -7.89
CA THR A 229 -15.12 3.49 -6.90
C THR A 229 -13.67 3.02 -6.83
N MET A 230 -13.09 3.05 -5.62
CA MET A 230 -11.71 2.65 -5.35
C MET A 230 -11.71 1.39 -4.47
N LEU A 231 -10.97 0.35 -4.88
CA LEU A 231 -10.83 -0.91 -4.14
C LEU A 231 -9.36 -1.33 -4.12
N LEU A 232 -8.87 -1.75 -2.95
CA LEU A 232 -7.51 -2.30 -2.83
C LEU A 232 -7.37 -3.56 -3.69
N VAL A 233 -6.29 -3.62 -4.45
CA VAL A 233 -5.88 -4.78 -5.27
C VAL A 233 -4.71 -5.49 -4.61
N SER A 234 -3.68 -4.74 -4.22
CA SER A 234 -2.50 -5.29 -3.55
C SER A 234 -1.87 -4.29 -2.60
N LEU A 235 -1.12 -4.82 -1.64
CA LEU A 235 -0.23 -4.08 -0.76
C LEU A 235 1.11 -4.81 -0.71
N THR A 236 2.19 -4.11 -1.04
CA THR A 236 3.56 -4.64 -0.94
C THR A 236 4.36 -3.81 0.06
N ILE A 237 5.02 -4.47 0.99
CA ILE A 237 5.95 -3.85 1.95
C ILE A 237 7.35 -4.37 1.65
N LEU A 238 8.23 -3.45 1.29
CA LEU A 238 9.64 -3.69 1.01
C LEU A 238 10.46 -3.13 2.17
N LYS A 239 11.09 -4.00 2.93
CA LYS A 239 12.01 -3.62 4.02
C LYS A 239 13.24 -4.49 3.89
N ALA A 240 14.24 -4.01 3.15
CA ALA A 240 15.40 -4.80 2.80
C ALA A 240 16.02 -5.54 4.02
N PRO A 241 16.33 -6.84 3.88
CA PRO A 241 16.19 -7.66 2.68
C PRO A 241 14.80 -8.32 2.47
N ASP A 242 13.82 -8.01 3.30
CA ASP A 242 12.52 -8.69 3.37
C ASP A 242 11.47 -8.07 2.44
N THR A 243 10.58 -8.90 1.93
CA THR A 243 9.43 -8.48 1.11
C THR A 243 8.17 -9.19 1.58
N LEU A 244 7.09 -8.43 1.76
CA LEU A 244 5.75 -8.95 2.01
C LEU A 244 4.80 -8.37 0.97
N THR A 245 4.14 -9.23 0.20
CA THR A 245 3.07 -8.85 -0.71
C THR A 245 1.76 -9.49 -0.27
N VAL A 246 0.73 -8.67 -0.21
CA VAL A 246 -0.64 -9.08 0.13
C VAL A 246 -1.53 -8.72 -1.06
N THR A 247 -2.19 -9.71 -1.66
CA THR A 247 -3.07 -9.53 -2.83
C THR A 247 -4.50 -9.84 -2.44
N VAL A 248 -5.42 -9.01 -2.89
CA VAL A 248 -6.87 -9.24 -2.71
C VAL A 248 -7.31 -10.40 -3.61
N LYS A 249 -8.13 -11.30 -3.04
CA LYS A 249 -8.63 -12.51 -3.71
C LYS A 249 -10.02 -12.29 -4.27
#